data_667240f6cc60bd48bcc6ca4c4ede0fde
#
_entry.id   667240f6cc60bd48bcc6ca4c4ede0fde
#
_cell.length_a   1.000
_cell.length_b   1.000
_cell.length_c   1.000
_cell.angle_alpha   90.00
_cell.angle_beta   90.00
_cell.angle_gamma   90.00
#
_symmetry.space_group_name_H-M   'P 1'
#
loop_
_entity.id
_entity.type
_entity.pdbx_description
1 polymer ?
#
loop_
_entity_poly.entity_id
_entity_poly.type
_entity_poly.pdbx_seq_one_letter_code
_entity_poly.pdbx_strand_id
1 'polypeptide(L)'
;LKFQKAVYRPVDLARMHGLSAQAVRNYEAAGVIPPASRTASGYRSYTDDQAGALTAYVALVRGYGFQSAGEIMRSILRGDLPSALAVVDAAHVLLHRDRETLDQVAAAAVVLASGSTSVAPGPASSVSVGVLARRLGVTPATLRKWERADILAPARYRTARVYSPEDVRDAELAHLLRRGGYLLHHIAAVIEQVRAAGGAGPLAASIEQWRERITARGRAMLTGSARLADYLSYLELTRGDAAASPDG
;
A
#
# COMPACT_ATOMS: atom_id res chain seq x y z
N LEU A 1 -38.13 16.29 -19.69
CA LEU A 1 -36.90 16.90 -20.23
C LEU A 1 -35.99 15.76 -20.69
N LYS A 2 -35.83 15.57 -22.03
CA LYS A 2 -34.83 14.66 -22.60
C LYS A 2 -33.45 15.24 -22.24
N PHE A 3 -32.78 14.67 -21.27
CA PHE A 3 -31.37 14.95 -21.04
C PHE A 3 -30.61 14.52 -22.29
N GLN A 4 -30.05 15.49 -23.03
CA GLN A 4 -29.17 15.19 -24.15
C GLN A 4 -27.94 14.48 -23.58
N LYS A 5 -27.79 13.20 -23.89
CA LYS A 5 -26.65 12.37 -23.41
C LYS A 5 -25.38 13.01 -24.00
N ALA A 6 -24.50 13.53 -23.17
CA ALA A 6 -23.26 14.15 -23.64
C ALA A 6 -22.42 13.11 -24.39
N VAL A 7 -21.83 13.53 -25.49
CA VAL A 7 -20.99 12.67 -26.35
C VAL A 7 -19.58 13.19 -26.36
N TYR A 8 -18.64 12.32 -25.99
CA TYR A 8 -17.23 12.65 -25.85
C TYR A 8 -16.37 11.87 -26.84
N ARG A 9 -15.38 12.54 -27.44
CA ARG A 9 -14.30 11.86 -28.16
C ARG A 9 -13.24 11.37 -27.14
N PRO A 10 -12.36 10.41 -27.49
CA PRO A 10 -11.30 9.94 -26.61
C PRO A 10 -10.43 11.07 -26.04
N VAL A 11 -10.16 12.12 -26.86
CA VAL A 11 -9.35 13.26 -26.45
C VAL A 11 -10.07 14.16 -25.42
N ASP A 12 -11.38 14.24 -25.49
CA ASP A 12 -12.18 15.08 -24.59
C ASP A 12 -12.19 14.45 -23.20
N LEU A 13 -12.43 13.12 -23.10
CA LEU A 13 -12.29 12.36 -21.83
C LEU A 13 -10.88 12.41 -21.26
N ALA A 14 -9.87 12.24 -22.10
CA ALA A 14 -8.47 12.28 -21.68
C ALA A 14 -8.11 13.63 -21.03
N ARG A 15 -8.56 14.73 -21.64
CA ARG A 15 -8.30 16.09 -21.16
C ARG A 15 -8.89 16.35 -19.77
N MET A 16 -10.05 15.78 -19.44
CA MET A 16 -10.70 15.93 -18.12
C MET A 16 -9.82 15.41 -16.97
N HIS A 17 -8.92 14.47 -17.26
CA HIS A 17 -8.09 13.80 -16.24
C HIS A 17 -6.57 13.99 -16.44
N GLY A 18 -6.16 14.86 -17.39
CA GLY A 18 -4.73 15.02 -17.72
C GLY A 18 -4.10 13.78 -18.36
N LEU A 19 -4.88 12.98 -19.07
CA LEU A 19 -4.46 11.74 -19.72
C LEU A 19 -4.24 11.92 -21.22
N SER A 20 -3.61 10.94 -21.86
CA SER A 20 -3.58 10.82 -23.30
C SER A 20 -4.81 10.07 -23.82
N ALA A 21 -5.25 10.37 -25.05
CA ALA A 21 -6.31 9.61 -25.69
C ALA A 21 -5.97 8.09 -25.83
N GLN A 22 -4.68 7.76 -25.88
CA GLN A 22 -4.23 6.36 -25.91
C GLN A 22 -4.47 5.69 -24.53
N ALA A 23 -4.25 6.39 -23.41
CA ALA A 23 -4.53 5.86 -22.07
C ALA A 23 -6.03 5.50 -21.93
N VAL A 24 -6.94 6.34 -22.42
CA VAL A 24 -8.39 6.04 -22.40
C VAL A 24 -8.70 4.78 -23.20
N ARG A 25 -8.12 4.61 -24.39
CA ARG A 25 -8.28 3.39 -25.19
C ARG A 25 -7.71 2.14 -24.48
N ASN A 26 -6.58 2.28 -23.79
CA ASN A 26 -5.99 1.19 -23.03
C ASN A 26 -6.89 0.79 -21.85
N TYR A 27 -7.51 1.73 -21.17
CA TYR A 27 -8.44 1.46 -20.06
C TYR A 27 -9.73 0.78 -20.53
N GLU A 28 -10.25 1.19 -21.72
CA GLU A 28 -11.35 0.50 -22.39
C GLU A 28 -10.95 -0.97 -22.70
N ALA A 29 -9.80 -1.16 -23.34
CA ALA A 29 -9.29 -2.50 -23.69
C ALA A 29 -9.00 -3.38 -22.45
N ALA A 30 -8.60 -2.78 -21.32
CA ALA A 30 -8.41 -3.46 -20.05
C ALA A 30 -9.71 -3.76 -19.30
N GLY A 31 -10.86 -3.34 -19.83
CA GLY A 31 -12.19 -3.55 -19.25
C GLY A 31 -12.41 -2.83 -17.92
N VAL A 32 -11.71 -1.70 -17.68
CA VAL A 32 -11.87 -0.89 -16.47
C VAL A 32 -12.81 0.30 -16.67
N ILE A 33 -13.19 0.58 -17.93
CA ILE A 33 -14.30 1.44 -18.32
C ILE A 33 -15.18 0.70 -19.32
N PRO A 34 -16.48 1.03 -19.45
CA PRO A 34 -17.37 0.40 -20.42
C PRO A 34 -16.90 0.60 -21.85
N PRO A 35 -17.23 -0.30 -22.79
CA PRO A 35 -16.84 -0.16 -24.19
C PRO A 35 -17.49 1.07 -24.82
N ALA A 36 -16.76 1.72 -25.71
CA ALA A 36 -17.25 2.84 -26.50
C ALA A 36 -18.26 2.37 -27.57
N SER A 37 -19.25 3.21 -27.86
CA SER A 37 -20.03 3.11 -29.07
C SER A 37 -19.19 3.55 -30.29
N ARG A 38 -19.63 3.21 -31.51
CA ARG A 38 -19.02 3.73 -32.72
C ARG A 38 -20.01 4.64 -33.48
N THR A 39 -19.50 5.73 -33.97
CA THR A 39 -20.27 6.60 -34.88
C THR A 39 -20.50 5.90 -36.24
N ALA A 40 -21.39 6.42 -37.05
CA ALA A 40 -21.60 5.94 -38.44
C ALA A 40 -20.30 5.98 -39.28
N SER A 41 -19.38 6.89 -38.95
CA SER A 41 -18.04 7.01 -39.57
C SER A 41 -16.96 6.12 -38.90
N GLY A 42 -17.35 5.24 -37.96
CA GLY A 42 -16.46 4.26 -37.32
C GLY A 42 -15.62 4.78 -36.13
N TYR A 43 -15.71 6.06 -35.78
CA TYR A 43 -14.96 6.64 -34.67
C TYR A 43 -15.58 6.25 -33.31
N ARG A 44 -14.72 6.11 -32.25
CA ARG A 44 -15.18 5.88 -30.90
C ARG A 44 -15.94 7.08 -30.34
N SER A 45 -17.08 6.78 -29.72
CA SER A 45 -17.95 7.73 -29.05
C SER A 45 -18.22 7.25 -27.62
N TYR A 46 -17.93 8.08 -26.66
CA TYR A 46 -18.13 7.83 -25.24
C TYR A 46 -19.28 8.69 -24.71
N THR A 47 -19.91 8.25 -23.65
CA THR A 47 -21.03 8.95 -22.98
C THR A 47 -20.70 9.26 -21.54
N ASP A 48 -21.64 9.78 -20.78
CA ASP A 48 -21.51 10.03 -19.35
C ASP A 48 -21.18 8.77 -18.55
N ASP A 49 -21.58 7.57 -19.03
CA ASP A 49 -21.25 6.29 -18.43
C ASP A 49 -19.72 6.06 -18.41
N GLN A 50 -19.08 6.18 -19.57
CA GLN A 50 -17.62 6.02 -19.64
C GLN A 50 -16.89 7.17 -18.92
N ALA A 51 -17.45 8.38 -18.92
CA ALA A 51 -16.88 9.53 -18.21
C ALA A 51 -16.92 9.32 -16.69
N GLY A 52 -18.04 8.83 -16.16
CA GLY A 52 -18.20 8.48 -14.75
C GLY A 52 -17.28 7.34 -14.34
N ALA A 53 -17.23 6.26 -15.13
CA ALA A 53 -16.35 5.13 -14.91
C ALA A 53 -14.86 5.53 -14.90
N LEU A 54 -14.43 6.37 -15.86
CA LEU A 54 -13.06 6.87 -15.93
C LEU A 54 -12.72 7.74 -14.71
N THR A 55 -13.64 8.61 -14.29
CA THR A 55 -13.48 9.45 -13.10
C THR A 55 -13.28 8.60 -11.86
N ALA A 56 -14.11 7.58 -11.66
CA ALA A 56 -14.00 6.64 -10.55
C ALA A 56 -12.67 5.88 -10.61
N TYR A 57 -12.31 5.31 -11.76
CA TYR A 57 -11.08 4.56 -11.93
C TYR A 57 -9.83 5.37 -11.63
N VAL A 58 -9.70 6.57 -12.20
CA VAL A 58 -8.52 7.44 -11.96
C VAL A 58 -8.39 7.84 -10.49
N ALA A 59 -9.51 8.09 -9.82
CA ALA A 59 -9.52 8.38 -8.38
C ALA A 59 -9.14 7.16 -7.54
N LEU A 60 -9.65 5.97 -7.88
CA LEU A 60 -9.31 4.71 -7.22
C LEU A 60 -7.82 4.39 -7.35
N VAL A 61 -7.22 4.56 -8.53
CA VAL A 61 -5.79 4.28 -8.76
C VAL A 61 -4.90 5.01 -7.76
N ARG A 62 -5.22 6.25 -7.40
CA ARG A 62 -4.43 7.08 -6.47
C ARG A 62 -4.36 6.52 -5.05
N GLY A 63 -5.43 5.87 -4.58
CA GLY A 63 -5.50 5.31 -3.22
C GLY A 63 -5.27 3.81 -3.17
N TYR A 64 -5.85 3.07 -4.11
CA TYR A 64 -5.85 1.60 -4.14
C TYR A 64 -4.76 1.01 -5.04
N GLY A 65 -4.14 1.80 -5.91
CA GLY A 65 -3.19 1.34 -6.91
C GLY A 65 -3.87 0.73 -8.15
N PHE A 66 -3.11 0.52 -9.22
CA PHE A 66 -3.64 0.08 -10.51
C PHE A 66 -4.32 -1.28 -10.47
N GLN A 67 -3.76 -2.24 -9.73
CA GLN A 67 -4.29 -3.60 -9.67
C GLN A 67 -5.66 -3.64 -8.99
N SER A 68 -5.75 -3.15 -7.74
CA SER A 68 -7.00 -3.14 -6.97
C SER A 68 -8.06 -2.26 -7.61
N ALA A 69 -7.69 -1.07 -8.11
CA ALA A 69 -8.62 -0.20 -8.84
C ALA A 69 -9.20 -0.87 -10.09
N GLY A 70 -8.35 -1.58 -10.85
CA GLY A 70 -8.79 -2.36 -12.01
C GLY A 70 -9.71 -3.52 -11.65
N GLU A 71 -9.43 -4.22 -10.54
CA GLU A 71 -10.27 -5.31 -10.05
C GLU A 71 -11.64 -4.79 -9.58
N ILE A 72 -11.66 -3.71 -8.79
CA ILE A 72 -12.90 -3.02 -8.37
C ILE A 72 -13.76 -2.67 -9.57
N MET A 73 -13.21 -1.93 -10.55
CA MET A 73 -13.97 -1.48 -11.70
C MET A 73 -14.48 -2.63 -12.56
N ARG A 74 -13.67 -3.64 -12.83
CA ARG A 74 -14.12 -4.83 -13.59
C ARG A 74 -15.24 -5.59 -12.86
N SER A 75 -15.19 -5.68 -11.54
CA SER A 75 -16.27 -6.30 -10.75
C SER A 75 -17.57 -5.48 -10.85
N ILE A 76 -17.49 -4.16 -10.69
CA ILE A 76 -18.65 -3.27 -10.88
C ILE A 76 -19.26 -3.42 -12.27
N LEU A 77 -18.44 -3.40 -13.32
CA LEU A 77 -18.93 -3.50 -14.72
C LEU A 77 -19.57 -4.87 -15.03
N ARG A 78 -19.20 -5.92 -14.30
CA ARG A 78 -19.88 -7.23 -14.36
C ARG A 78 -21.15 -7.31 -13.49
N GLY A 79 -21.48 -6.29 -12.70
CA GLY A 79 -22.58 -6.30 -11.74
C GLY A 79 -22.26 -7.02 -10.44
N ASP A 80 -21.00 -7.36 -10.17
CA ASP A 80 -20.54 -8.07 -8.97
C ASP A 80 -20.06 -7.08 -7.90
N LEU A 81 -21.01 -6.36 -7.30
CA LEU A 81 -20.74 -5.40 -6.23
C LEU A 81 -20.07 -6.06 -5.00
N PRO A 82 -20.49 -7.27 -4.54
CA PRO A 82 -19.83 -7.89 -3.39
C PRO A 82 -18.33 -8.10 -3.59
N SER A 83 -17.88 -8.59 -4.75
CA SER A 83 -16.46 -8.75 -5.05
C SER A 83 -15.71 -7.41 -5.10
N ALA A 84 -16.32 -6.36 -5.64
CA ALA A 84 -15.72 -5.03 -5.64
C ALA A 84 -15.50 -4.51 -4.21
N LEU A 85 -16.51 -4.64 -3.34
CA LEU A 85 -16.42 -4.22 -1.94
C LEU A 85 -15.39 -5.05 -1.16
N ALA A 86 -15.26 -6.34 -1.41
CA ALA A 86 -14.23 -7.17 -0.77
C ALA A 86 -12.80 -6.69 -1.08
N VAL A 87 -12.55 -6.19 -2.31
CA VAL A 87 -11.24 -5.59 -2.65
C VAL A 87 -11.02 -4.27 -1.91
N VAL A 88 -12.07 -3.44 -1.77
CA VAL A 88 -12.02 -2.20 -0.98
C VAL A 88 -11.67 -2.51 0.47
N ASP A 89 -12.37 -3.45 1.10
CA ASP A 89 -12.16 -3.85 2.49
C ASP A 89 -10.74 -4.39 2.71
N ALA A 90 -10.26 -5.27 1.82
CA ALA A 90 -8.91 -5.79 1.88
C ALA A 90 -7.84 -4.68 1.83
N ALA A 91 -8.03 -3.67 0.98
CA ALA A 91 -7.11 -2.53 0.88
C ALA A 91 -7.13 -1.66 2.16
N HIS A 92 -8.29 -1.47 2.80
CA HIS A 92 -8.40 -0.78 4.08
C HIS A 92 -7.74 -1.56 5.23
N VAL A 93 -7.86 -2.89 5.25
CA VAL A 93 -7.15 -3.75 6.22
C VAL A 93 -5.63 -3.60 6.07
N LEU A 94 -5.11 -3.57 4.83
CA LEU A 94 -3.68 -3.32 4.60
C LEU A 94 -3.24 -1.94 5.11
N LEU A 95 -4.01 -0.89 4.80
CA LEU A 95 -3.71 0.46 5.29
C LEU A 95 -3.77 0.55 6.82
N HIS A 96 -4.67 -0.18 7.47
CA HIS A 96 -4.74 -0.25 8.92
C HIS A 96 -3.49 -0.92 9.51
N ARG A 97 -3.05 -2.04 8.95
CA ARG A 97 -1.81 -2.72 9.35
C ARG A 97 -0.56 -1.83 9.16
N ASP A 98 -0.51 -1.06 8.06
CA ASP A 98 0.58 -0.09 7.84
C ASP A 98 0.62 0.96 8.96
N ARG A 99 -0.55 1.44 9.46
CA ARG A 99 -0.65 2.36 10.59
C ARG A 99 -0.19 1.72 11.89
N GLU A 100 -0.67 0.51 12.21
CA GLU A 100 -0.25 -0.22 13.40
C GLU A 100 1.26 -0.45 13.42
N THR A 101 1.85 -0.82 12.29
CA THR A 101 3.30 -0.99 12.15
C THR A 101 4.03 0.33 12.39
N LEU A 102 3.55 1.42 11.79
CA LEU A 102 4.13 2.76 12.01
C LEU A 102 4.10 3.16 13.49
N ASP A 103 2.97 2.97 14.17
CA ASP A 103 2.82 3.34 15.58
C ASP A 103 3.79 2.54 16.46
N GLN A 104 3.99 1.25 16.14
CA GLN A 104 4.94 0.40 16.86
C GLN A 104 6.40 0.82 16.61
N VAL A 105 6.75 1.15 15.36
CA VAL A 105 8.08 1.68 15.03
C VAL A 105 8.32 3.02 15.73
N ALA A 106 7.33 3.91 15.74
CA ALA A 106 7.42 5.19 16.43
C ALA A 106 7.61 5.03 17.94
N ALA A 107 6.84 4.14 18.59
CA ALA A 107 6.97 3.85 20.01
C ALA A 107 8.34 3.25 20.34
N ALA A 108 8.86 2.35 19.51
CA ALA A 108 10.20 1.79 19.68
C ALA A 108 11.30 2.86 19.52
N ALA A 109 11.15 3.79 18.58
CA ALA A 109 12.09 4.90 18.39
C ALA A 109 12.15 5.83 19.62
N VAL A 110 11.01 6.09 20.28
CA VAL A 110 10.96 6.86 21.53
C VAL A 110 11.72 6.14 22.66
N VAL A 111 11.54 4.81 22.81
CA VAL A 111 12.28 4.02 23.80
C VAL A 111 13.79 4.07 23.56
N LEU A 112 14.21 4.01 22.29
CA LEU A 112 15.61 4.14 21.90
C LEU A 112 16.19 5.52 22.18
N ALA A 113 15.43 6.57 21.94
CA ALA A 113 15.83 7.96 22.19
C ALA A 113 15.85 8.30 23.69
N SER A 114 14.94 7.72 24.49
CA SER A 114 14.82 7.94 25.94
C SER A 114 15.77 7.09 26.75
N GLY A 115 16.13 5.92 26.23
CA GLY A 115 17.11 5.05 26.84
C GLY A 115 18.50 5.63 26.64
N SER A 116 19.06 6.21 27.70
CA SER A 116 20.50 6.47 27.85
C SER A 116 21.32 5.16 27.88
N THR A 117 20.88 4.15 27.15
CA THR A 117 21.70 3.01 26.80
C THR A 117 22.60 3.49 25.67
N SER A 118 23.72 4.11 26.07
CA SER A 118 24.93 4.04 25.29
C SER A 118 25.02 2.58 24.81
N VAL A 119 24.53 2.31 23.60
CA VAL A 119 24.89 1.08 22.91
C VAL A 119 26.39 1.17 22.81
N ALA A 120 27.07 0.43 23.68
CA ALA A 120 28.52 0.42 23.71
C ALA A 120 29.02 0.20 22.29
N PRO A 121 30.06 0.91 21.83
CA PRO A 121 30.57 0.74 20.48
C PRO A 121 30.62 -0.75 20.17
N GLY A 122 29.96 -1.18 19.09
CA GLY A 122 29.96 -2.58 18.69
C GLY A 122 31.40 -3.10 18.61
N PRO A 123 31.65 -4.40 18.74
CA PRO A 123 32.98 -4.92 18.64
C PRO A 123 33.60 -4.48 17.32
N ALA A 124 34.86 -4.09 17.35
CA ALA A 124 35.60 -3.68 16.13
C ALA A 124 35.71 -4.80 15.08
N SER A 125 35.32 -6.03 15.44
CA SER A 125 35.39 -7.23 14.60
C SER A 125 34.13 -8.09 14.74
N SER A 126 33.86 -8.88 13.71
CA SER A 126 32.76 -9.85 13.70
C SER A 126 32.88 -10.89 14.80
N VAL A 127 31.73 -11.33 15.34
CA VAL A 127 31.67 -12.27 16.45
C VAL A 127 30.96 -13.58 16.08
N SER A 128 31.27 -14.67 16.80
CA SER A 128 30.59 -15.95 16.63
C SER A 128 29.23 -15.98 17.34
N VAL A 129 28.37 -16.94 16.96
CA VAL A 129 27.04 -17.13 17.57
C VAL A 129 27.12 -17.32 19.09
N GLY A 130 28.11 -18.02 19.60
CA GLY A 130 28.27 -18.26 21.03
C GLY A 130 28.69 -17.00 21.81
N VAL A 131 29.48 -16.13 21.19
CA VAL A 131 29.87 -14.83 21.78
C VAL A 131 28.68 -13.90 21.82
N LEU A 132 27.94 -13.78 20.71
CA LEU A 132 26.74 -12.91 20.64
C LEU A 132 25.64 -13.38 21.61
N ALA A 133 25.37 -14.69 21.66
CA ALA A 133 24.37 -15.27 22.54
C ALA A 133 24.69 -14.99 24.04
N ARG A 134 25.96 -15.16 24.46
CA ARG A 134 26.40 -14.83 25.81
C ARG A 134 26.29 -13.33 26.11
N ARG A 135 26.70 -12.47 25.18
CA ARG A 135 26.64 -11.01 25.33
C ARG A 135 25.22 -10.53 25.59
N LEU A 136 24.24 -11.10 24.91
CA LEU A 136 22.82 -10.72 25.02
C LEU A 136 22.07 -11.53 26.12
N GLY A 137 22.68 -12.54 26.71
CA GLY A 137 21.97 -13.42 27.65
C GLY A 137 20.86 -14.24 26.99
N VAL A 138 20.99 -14.57 25.71
CA VAL A 138 20.01 -15.36 24.95
C VAL A 138 20.59 -16.70 24.48
N THR A 139 19.73 -17.61 24.01
CA THR A 139 20.21 -18.89 23.47
C THR A 139 20.59 -18.74 21.98
N PRO A 140 21.48 -19.58 21.44
CA PRO A 140 21.72 -19.66 20.00
C PRO A 140 20.46 -19.96 19.19
N ALA A 141 19.49 -20.68 19.78
CA ALA A 141 18.20 -20.93 19.14
C ALA A 141 17.37 -19.64 18.97
N THR A 142 17.47 -18.71 19.92
CA THR A 142 16.84 -17.38 19.81
C THR A 142 17.42 -16.59 18.66
N LEU A 143 18.75 -16.55 18.49
CA LEU A 143 19.40 -15.87 17.36
C LEU A 143 18.96 -16.47 16.03
N ARG A 144 18.86 -17.81 15.92
CA ARG A 144 18.32 -18.47 14.71
C ARG A 144 16.85 -18.13 14.43
N LYS A 145 16.02 -17.82 15.46
CA LYS A 145 14.66 -17.30 15.25
C LYS A 145 14.69 -15.89 14.70
N TRP A 146 15.62 -15.07 15.14
CA TRP A 146 15.80 -13.70 14.65
C TRP A 146 16.33 -13.66 13.21
N GLU A 147 17.23 -14.60 12.82
CA GLU A 147 17.65 -14.80 11.43
C GLU A 147 16.44 -15.13 10.52
N ARG A 148 15.57 -16.07 10.95
CA ARG A 148 14.38 -16.45 10.19
C ARG A 148 13.29 -15.36 10.12
N ALA A 149 13.38 -14.38 10.99
CA ALA A 149 12.51 -13.20 11.00
C ALA A 149 13.14 -11.99 10.31
N ASP A 150 14.22 -12.18 9.55
CA ASP A 150 14.97 -11.15 8.81
C ASP A 150 15.53 -10.01 9.68
N ILE A 151 15.63 -10.26 11.01
CA ILE A 151 16.24 -9.33 11.97
C ILE A 151 17.75 -9.32 11.86
N LEU A 152 18.37 -10.49 11.63
CA LEU A 152 19.82 -10.69 11.52
C LEU A 152 20.16 -11.40 10.21
N ALA A 153 21.28 -11.00 9.59
CA ALA A 153 21.75 -11.59 8.33
C ALA A 153 23.24 -11.98 8.41
N PRO A 154 23.62 -12.91 9.33
CA PRO A 154 25.02 -13.24 9.54
C PRO A 154 25.65 -13.84 8.30
N ALA A 155 26.89 -13.46 8.03
CA ALA A 155 27.71 -14.11 7.03
C ALA A 155 28.13 -15.53 7.47
N ARG A 156 28.53 -16.37 6.53
CA ARG A 156 29.12 -17.67 6.81
C ARG A 156 30.62 -17.65 6.52
N TYR A 157 31.41 -17.97 7.54
CA TYR A 157 32.83 -18.24 7.35
C TYR A 157 33.07 -19.76 7.55
N ARG A 158 33.44 -20.45 6.46
CA ARG A 158 33.41 -21.92 6.39
C ARG A 158 31.98 -22.43 6.71
N THR A 159 31.80 -23.14 7.83
CA THR A 159 30.50 -23.67 8.28
C THR A 159 29.90 -22.87 9.43
N ALA A 160 30.62 -21.90 10.00
CA ALA A 160 30.22 -21.14 11.18
C ALA A 160 29.52 -19.83 10.80
N ARG A 161 28.51 -19.44 11.58
CA ARG A 161 27.87 -18.12 11.52
C ARG A 161 28.78 -17.06 12.13
N VAL A 162 28.90 -15.94 11.43
CA VAL A 162 29.72 -14.80 11.85
C VAL A 162 28.86 -13.55 11.73
N TYR A 163 28.64 -12.86 12.84
CA TYR A 163 27.83 -11.66 12.94
C TYR A 163 28.74 -10.44 12.83
N SER A 164 28.44 -9.57 11.89
CA SER A 164 29.13 -8.30 11.69
C SER A 164 28.88 -7.34 12.87
N PRO A 165 29.64 -6.25 12.99
CA PRO A 165 29.34 -5.20 13.98
C PRO A 165 27.93 -4.63 13.82
N GLU A 166 27.39 -4.62 12.60
CA GLU A 166 26.01 -4.19 12.31
C GLU A 166 25.00 -5.21 12.83
N ASP A 167 25.21 -6.50 12.54
CA ASP A 167 24.37 -7.56 13.12
C ASP A 167 24.35 -7.55 14.64
N VAL A 168 25.48 -7.19 15.28
CA VAL A 168 25.57 -7.06 16.74
C VAL A 168 24.69 -5.92 17.24
N ARG A 169 24.74 -4.74 16.59
CA ARG A 169 23.88 -3.59 16.93
C ARG A 169 22.39 -3.93 16.75
N ASP A 170 22.06 -4.58 15.64
CA ASP A 170 20.69 -5.02 15.38
C ASP A 170 20.20 -6.04 16.39
N ALA A 171 21.08 -6.96 16.81
CA ALA A 171 20.76 -7.94 17.85
C ALA A 171 20.54 -7.29 19.23
N GLU A 172 21.33 -6.29 19.59
CA GLU A 172 21.14 -5.50 20.82
C GLU A 172 19.81 -4.76 20.81
N LEU A 173 19.48 -4.11 19.68
CA LEU A 173 18.20 -3.45 19.47
C LEU A 173 17.03 -4.44 19.54
N ALA A 174 17.14 -5.58 18.85
CA ALA A 174 16.14 -6.63 18.90
C ALA A 174 15.92 -7.17 20.31
N HIS A 175 17.00 -7.35 21.07
CA HIS A 175 16.93 -7.80 22.46
C HIS A 175 16.20 -6.79 23.35
N LEU A 176 16.49 -5.50 23.21
CA LEU A 176 15.81 -4.41 23.92
C LEU A 176 14.31 -4.40 23.64
N LEU A 177 13.93 -4.43 22.37
CA LEU A 177 12.53 -4.42 21.93
C LEU A 177 11.78 -5.68 22.40
N ARG A 178 12.43 -6.86 22.37
CA ARG A 178 11.83 -8.09 22.90
C ARG A 178 11.52 -8.02 24.39
N ARG A 179 12.39 -7.39 25.18
CA ARG A 179 12.14 -7.14 26.61
C ARG A 179 10.97 -6.18 26.83
N GLY A 180 10.75 -5.24 25.90
CA GLY A 180 9.58 -4.36 25.87
C GLY A 180 8.29 -5.03 25.37
N GLY A 181 8.32 -6.35 25.05
CA GLY A 181 7.12 -7.10 24.64
C GLY A 181 6.82 -7.07 23.13
N TYR A 182 7.64 -6.43 22.30
CA TYR A 182 7.40 -6.34 20.85
C TYR A 182 7.49 -7.71 20.16
N LEU A 183 6.63 -7.96 19.19
CA LEU A 183 6.63 -9.16 18.37
C LEU A 183 7.76 -9.14 17.34
N LEU A 184 8.24 -10.31 16.90
CA LEU A 184 9.39 -10.39 16.00
C LEU A 184 9.19 -9.67 14.67
N HIS A 185 8.00 -9.72 14.07
CA HIS A 185 7.73 -9.04 12.81
C HIS A 185 7.74 -7.50 12.96
N HIS A 186 7.32 -6.97 14.10
CA HIS A 186 7.46 -5.54 14.39
C HIS A 186 8.92 -5.14 14.60
N ILE A 187 9.71 -5.99 15.27
CA ILE A 187 11.14 -5.76 15.45
C ILE A 187 11.86 -5.76 14.11
N ALA A 188 11.53 -6.67 13.20
CA ALA A 188 12.09 -6.71 11.87
C ALA A 188 11.82 -5.39 11.10
N ALA A 189 10.57 -4.90 11.14
CA ALA A 189 10.19 -3.62 10.54
C ALA A 189 10.96 -2.43 11.13
N VAL A 190 11.15 -2.38 12.46
CA VAL A 190 11.94 -1.34 13.12
C VAL A 190 13.39 -1.37 12.65
N ILE A 191 14.02 -2.55 12.65
CA ILE A 191 15.43 -2.71 12.27
C ILE A 191 15.62 -2.34 10.78
N GLU A 192 14.71 -2.74 9.91
CA GLU A 192 14.72 -2.34 8.51
C GLU A 192 14.70 -0.81 8.35
N GLN A 193 13.83 -0.12 9.09
CA GLN A 193 13.75 1.35 9.05
C GLN A 193 15.01 2.01 9.65
N VAL A 194 15.60 1.47 10.72
CA VAL A 194 16.84 1.96 11.29
C VAL A 194 18.00 1.81 10.30
N ARG A 195 18.09 0.68 9.61
CA ARG A 195 19.10 0.44 8.55
C ARG A 195 18.90 1.41 7.38
N ALA A 196 17.67 1.53 6.88
CA ALA A 196 17.33 2.43 5.76
C ALA A 196 17.60 3.91 6.09
N ALA A 197 17.39 4.31 7.34
CA ALA A 197 17.65 5.67 7.81
C ALA A 197 19.14 5.97 8.08
N GLY A 198 20.02 4.97 8.03
CA GLY A 198 21.44 5.13 8.39
C GLY A 198 21.68 5.29 9.90
N GLY A 199 20.73 4.86 10.72
CA GLY A 199 20.82 4.89 12.19
C GLY A 199 19.57 5.45 12.87
N ALA A 200 19.58 5.47 14.20
CA ALA A 200 18.45 5.91 15.02
C ALA A 200 18.17 7.44 14.93
N GLY A 201 19.17 8.26 14.67
CA GLY A 201 19.01 9.71 14.59
C GLY A 201 18.10 10.18 13.43
N PRO A 202 18.32 9.74 12.18
CA PRO A 202 17.45 10.03 11.04
C PRO A 202 16.08 9.34 11.08
N LEU A 203 15.87 8.37 11.97
CA LEU A 203 14.65 7.58 12.05
C LEU A 203 13.40 8.42 12.31
N ALA A 204 13.49 9.47 13.12
CA ALA A 204 12.35 10.34 13.41
C ALA A 204 11.80 11.02 12.15
N ALA A 205 12.68 11.53 11.29
CA ALA A 205 12.27 12.14 10.01
C ALA A 205 11.66 11.11 9.06
N SER A 206 12.22 9.89 9.02
CA SER A 206 11.69 8.77 8.23
C SER A 206 10.31 8.34 8.68
N ILE A 207 10.06 8.27 10.00
CA ILE A 207 8.75 7.96 10.59
C ILE A 207 7.71 9.01 10.19
N GLU A 208 8.08 10.31 10.26
CA GLU A 208 7.15 11.39 9.89
C GLU A 208 6.79 11.35 8.39
N GLN A 209 7.78 11.15 7.52
CA GLN A 209 7.51 10.95 6.08
C GLN A 209 6.63 9.72 5.82
N TRP A 210 6.81 8.64 6.58
CA TRP A 210 5.96 7.46 6.45
C TRP A 210 4.53 7.75 6.90
N ARG A 211 4.35 8.47 8.00
CA ARG A 211 3.04 8.92 8.50
C ARG A 211 2.30 9.78 7.46
N GLU A 212 3.03 10.72 6.84
CA GLU A 212 2.48 11.56 5.77
C GLU A 212 2.01 10.73 4.56
N ARG A 213 2.83 9.75 4.11
CA ARG A 213 2.46 8.86 2.99
C ARG A 213 1.23 8.01 3.30
N ILE A 214 1.13 7.42 4.50
CA ILE A 214 -0.04 6.65 4.93
C ILE A 214 -1.28 7.54 4.98
N THR A 215 -1.15 8.75 5.51
CA THR A 215 -2.24 9.73 5.59
C THR A 215 -2.70 10.17 4.20
N ALA A 216 -1.77 10.49 3.32
CA ALA A 216 -2.07 10.84 1.93
C ALA A 216 -2.77 9.70 1.18
N ARG A 217 -2.29 8.45 1.36
CA ARG A 217 -2.96 7.26 0.80
C ARG A 217 -4.37 7.09 1.33
N GLY A 218 -4.59 7.25 2.64
CA GLY A 218 -5.93 7.16 3.24
C GLY A 218 -6.89 8.20 2.68
N ARG A 219 -6.44 9.45 2.49
CA ARG A 219 -7.24 10.50 1.83
C ARG A 219 -7.56 10.17 0.38
N ALA A 220 -6.58 9.64 -0.36
CA ALA A 220 -6.80 9.23 -1.75
C ALA A 220 -7.78 8.05 -1.84
N MET A 221 -7.74 7.09 -0.92
CA MET A 221 -8.71 5.99 -0.84
C MET A 221 -10.12 6.52 -0.56
N LEU A 222 -10.28 7.45 0.38
CA LEU A 222 -11.58 8.08 0.67
C LEU A 222 -12.14 8.80 -0.55
N THR A 223 -11.29 9.56 -1.27
CA THR A 223 -11.70 10.23 -2.52
C THR A 223 -12.09 9.22 -3.59
N GLY A 224 -11.31 8.13 -3.74
CA GLY A 224 -11.61 7.05 -4.68
C GLY A 224 -12.94 6.38 -4.41
N SER A 225 -13.22 6.07 -3.13
CA SER A 225 -14.50 5.50 -2.69
C SER A 225 -15.69 6.44 -2.94
N ALA A 226 -15.52 7.75 -2.71
CA ALA A 226 -16.57 8.73 -3.02
C ALA A 226 -16.88 8.76 -4.52
N ARG A 227 -15.87 8.78 -5.41
CA ARG A 227 -16.09 8.74 -6.86
C ARG A 227 -16.68 7.42 -7.35
N LEU A 228 -16.35 6.30 -6.67
CA LEU A 228 -16.98 5.02 -6.94
C LEU A 228 -18.47 5.05 -6.55
N ALA A 229 -18.82 5.62 -5.39
CA ALA A 229 -20.20 5.77 -4.94
C ALA A 229 -21.01 6.66 -5.90
N ASP A 230 -20.44 7.78 -6.36
CA ASP A 230 -21.06 8.64 -7.38
C ASP A 230 -21.39 7.84 -8.66
N TYR A 231 -20.46 7.01 -9.12
CA TYR A 231 -20.64 6.18 -10.32
C TYR A 231 -21.67 5.06 -10.10
N LEU A 232 -21.70 4.41 -8.94
CA LEU A 232 -22.71 3.41 -8.60
C LEU A 232 -24.11 4.02 -8.59
N SER A 233 -24.29 5.20 -7.97
CA SER A 233 -25.57 5.92 -7.97
C SER A 233 -26.03 6.28 -9.38
N TYR A 234 -25.10 6.68 -10.26
CA TYR A 234 -25.42 6.92 -11.69
C TYR A 234 -25.92 5.64 -12.38
N LEU A 235 -25.27 4.49 -12.12
CA LEU A 235 -25.69 3.21 -12.72
C LEU A 235 -27.08 2.77 -12.23
N GLU A 236 -27.42 3.01 -10.97
CA GLU A 236 -28.75 2.70 -10.39
C GLU A 236 -29.83 3.55 -11.04
N LEU A 237 -29.64 4.86 -11.16
CA LEU A 237 -30.57 5.78 -11.80
C LEU A 237 -30.85 5.39 -13.26
N THR A 238 -29.81 5.10 -14.02
CA THR A 238 -29.94 4.73 -15.44
C THR A 238 -30.61 3.39 -15.66
N ARG A 239 -30.45 2.43 -14.73
CA ARG A 239 -31.17 1.13 -14.75
C ARG A 239 -32.63 1.30 -14.37
N GLY A 240 -32.94 2.18 -13.40
CA GLY A 240 -34.30 2.49 -12.99
C GLY A 240 -35.11 3.11 -14.12
N ASP A 241 -34.54 4.07 -14.84
CA ASP A 241 -35.17 4.72 -16.01
C ASP A 241 -35.41 3.75 -17.18
N ALA A 242 -34.48 2.79 -17.40
CA ALA A 242 -34.65 1.75 -18.42
C ALA A 242 -35.76 0.77 -18.07
N ALA A 243 -35.99 0.46 -16.79
CA ALA A 243 -37.05 -0.42 -16.34
C ALA A 243 -38.42 0.28 -16.26
N ALA A 244 -38.45 1.61 -16.17
CA ALA A 244 -39.69 2.41 -16.11
C ALA A 244 -40.22 2.82 -17.49
N SER A 245 -39.53 2.47 -18.60
CA SER A 245 -40.02 2.69 -19.99
C SER A 245 -40.39 1.34 -20.61
N PRO A 246 -41.57 0.78 -20.32
CA PRO A 246 -42.10 -0.32 -21.10
C PRO A 246 -42.72 0.26 -22.35
N ASP A 247 -42.23 -0.18 -23.49
CA ASP A 247 -42.80 -0.14 -24.85
C ASP A 247 -43.67 1.10 -25.22
N GLY A 248 -43.14 1.90 -26.11
CA GLY A 248 -43.84 2.79 -26.96
C GLY A 248 -43.49 2.50 -28.42
#